data_8d850b3d4dbd100ca7cfa491972646ee
#
_entry.id   8d850b3d4dbd100ca7cfa491972646ee
#
_cell.length_a   1.000
_cell.length_b   1.000
_cell.length_c   1.000
_cell.angle_alpha   90.00
_cell.angle_beta   90.00
_cell.angle_gamma   90.00
#
_symmetry.space_group_name_H-M   'P 1'
#
loop_
_entity.id
_entity.type
_entity.pdbx_description
1 polymer ?
#
loop_
_entity_poly.entity_id
_entity_poly.type
_entity_poly.pdbx_seq_one_letter_code
_entity_poly.pdbx_strand_id
1 'polypeptide(L)'
;MNTPIIDFSHPLPAETTTPAADRLIDGDPRQTVANYFADPSQQFFAGRWSSSPGKWRIRYSESEFCCLMTGRVVLQNLAGDRWEFGPGAGFVVPAGFEGTWEVLEDCTKFYAIFEART
;
A
#
# COMPACT_ATOMS: atom_id res chain seq x y z
N MET A 1 14.82 30.03 3.67
CA MET A 1 13.76 29.29 2.98
C MET A 1 13.13 28.29 3.94
N ASN A 2 11.82 28.32 4.05
CA ASN A 2 11.09 27.46 4.99
C ASN A 2 10.60 26.22 4.25
N THR A 3 10.82 25.05 4.86
CA THR A 3 10.31 23.80 4.34
C THR A 3 9.03 23.45 5.11
N PRO A 4 7.89 23.36 4.45
CA PRO A 4 6.64 23.06 5.14
C PRO A 4 6.55 21.61 5.56
N ILE A 5 5.70 21.34 6.56
CA ILE A 5 5.29 19.98 6.90
C ILE A 5 4.26 19.55 5.87
N ILE A 6 4.32 18.29 5.47
CA ILE A 6 3.33 17.68 4.60
C ILE A 6 2.25 17.07 5.48
N ASP A 7 1.06 17.67 5.45
CA ASP A 7 -0.03 17.32 6.35
C ASP A 7 -1.09 16.50 5.58
N PHE A 8 -1.26 15.24 5.96
CA PHE A 8 -2.20 14.33 5.28
C PHE A 8 -3.66 14.64 5.59
N SER A 9 -3.94 15.54 6.52
CA SER A 9 -5.32 15.96 6.78
C SER A 9 -5.84 16.93 5.71
N HIS A 10 -4.97 17.53 4.91
CA HIS A 10 -5.39 18.36 3.78
C HIS A 10 -5.93 17.47 2.66
N PRO A 11 -7.08 17.85 2.06
CA PRO A 11 -7.61 17.08 0.92
C PRO A 11 -6.63 17.06 -0.25
N LEU A 12 -6.49 15.90 -0.86
CA LEU A 12 -5.72 15.71 -2.08
C LEU A 12 -6.52 14.81 -3.01
N PRO A 13 -6.68 15.17 -4.29
CA PRO A 13 -7.38 14.30 -5.23
C PRO A 13 -6.71 12.93 -5.28
N ALA A 14 -7.53 11.87 -5.16
CA ALA A 14 -7.03 10.51 -5.22
C ALA A 14 -7.16 9.97 -6.64
N GLU A 15 -6.16 9.23 -7.07
CA GLU A 15 -6.22 8.50 -8.33
C GLU A 15 -6.84 7.13 -8.08
N THR A 16 -7.75 6.72 -8.97
CA THR A 16 -8.37 5.40 -8.90
C THR A 16 -7.64 4.45 -9.81
N THR A 17 -7.37 3.24 -9.31
CA THR A 17 -6.67 2.21 -10.07
C THR A 17 -7.23 0.84 -9.72
N THR A 18 -6.83 -0.17 -10.48
CA THR A 18 -7.15 -1.57 -10.24
C THR A 18 -5.89 -2.39 -10.45
N PRO A 19 -5.78 -3.59 -9.82
CA PRO A 19 -4.67 -4.48 -10.14
C PRO A 19 -4.68 -4.85 -11.61
N ALA A 20 -3.50 -5.09 -12.17
CA ALA A 20 -3.40 -5.60 -13.53
C ALA A 20 -4.14 -6.94 -13.64
N ALA A 21 -4.79 -7.16 -14.79
CA ALA A 21 -5.64 -8.34 -14.97
C ALA A 21 -4.91 -9.66 -14.76
N ASP A 22 -3.62 -9.72 -15.13
CA ASP A 22 -2.79 -10.91 -14.95
C ASP A 22 -2.36 -11.13 -13.49
N ARG A 23 -2.54 -10.14 -12.62
CA ARG A 23 -2.24 -10.26 -11.18
C ARG A 23 -3.47 -10.54 -10.35
N LEU A 24 -4.65 -10.21 -10.85
CA LEU A 24 -5.89 -10.38 -10.11
C LEU A 24 -6.20 -11.86 -9.91
N ILE A 25 -6.50 -12.24 -8.67
CA ILE A 25 -6.86 -13.62 -8.31
C ILE A 25 -8.35 -13.71 -8.05
N ASP A 26 -8.92 -12.74 -7.31
CA ASP A 26 -10.32 -12.80 -6.90
C ASP A 26 -10.87 -11.39 -6.69
N GLY A 27 -12.16 -11.23 -7.00
CA GLY A 27 -12.89 -9.98 -6.75
C GLY A 27 -12.69 -8.94 -7.83
N ASP A 28 -13.15 -7.73 -7.53
CA ASP A 28 -13.03 -6.55 -8.39
C ASP A 28 -12.57 -5.37 -7.54
N PRO A 29 -11.35 -5.45 -6.98
CA PRO A 29 -10.89 -4.41 -6.05
C PRO A 29 -10.68 -3.09 -6.77
N ARG A 30 -11.21 -2.04 -6.17
CA ARG A 30 -11.02 -0.66 -6.62
C ARG A 30 -10.13 0.05 -5.63
N GLN A 31 -9.01 0.56 -6.11
CA GLN A 31 -7.98 1.17 -5.30
C GLN A 31 -7.94 2.66 -5.53
N THR A 32 -7.67 3.43 -4.48
CA THR A 32 -7.40 4.85 -4.60
C THR A 32 -6.06 5.15 -3.95
N VAL A 33 -5.31 6.08 -4.55
CA VAL A 33 -4.01 6.52 -4.06
C VAL A 33 -3.98 8.03 -4.03
N ALA A 34 -3.61 8.59 -2.89
CA ALA A 34 -3.28 10.00 -2.75
C ALA A 34 -1.84 10.08 -2.26
N ASN A 35 -0.91 10.31 -3.18
CA ASN A 35 0.50 10.40 -2.82
C ASN A 35 0.82 11.82 -2.39
N TYR A 36 1.02 12.03 -1.08
CA TYR A 36 1.22 13.36 -0.51
C TYR A 36 2.65 13.87 -0.65
N PHE A 37 3.61 12.96 -0.76
CA PHE A 37 5.00 13.36 -0.79
C PHE A 37 5.83 12.41 -1.66
N ALA A 38 6.69 13.00 -2.48
CA ALA A 38 7.76 12.32 -3.17
C ALA A 38 9.02 13.17 -2.97
N ASP A 39 10.10 12.56 -2.49
CA ASP A 39 11.33 13.32 -2.29
C ASP A 39 11.99 13.66 -3.62
N PRO A 40 12.89 14.66 -3.67
CA PRO A 40 13.52 15.07 -4.93
C PRO A 40 14.27 13.96 -5.64
N SER A 41 14.82 12.98 -4.91
CA SER A 41 15.52 11.83 -5.52
C SER A 41 14.59 10.78 -6.09
N GLN A 42 13.28 10.90 -5.84
CA GLN A 42 12.26 9.94 -6.27
C GLN A 42 12.51 8.54 -5.71
N GLN A 43 13.01 8.47 -4.47
CA GLN A 43 13.25 7.21 -3.78
C GLN A 43 12.34 7.02 -2.56
N PHE A 44 11.77 8.10 -2.04
CA PHE A 44 10.89 8.04 -0.87
C PHE A 44 9.55 8.66 -1.20
N PHE A 45 8.48 7.92 -0.88
CA PHE A 45 7.10 8.34 -1.13
C PHE A 45 6.27 8.10 0.11
N ALA A 46 5.31 8.97 0.37
CA ALA A 46 4.38 8.79 1.49
C ALA A 46 3.00 9.30 1.11
N GLY A 47 1.98 8.59 1.56
CA GLY A 47 0.61 8.97 1.23
C GLY A 47 -0.41 8.05 1.86
N ARG A 48 -1.58 8.02 1.22
CA ARG A 48 -2.72 7.23 1.66
C ARG A 48 -3.21 6.36 0.50
N TRP A 49 -3.55 5.13 0.81
CA TRP A 49 -4.06 4.15 -0.14
C TRP A 49 -5.29 3.48 0.45
N SER A 50 -6.28 3.21 -0.39
CA SER A 50 -7.46 2.46 0.00
C SER A 50 -7.83 1.43 -1.05
N SER A 51 -8.58 0.42 -0.65
CA SER A 51 -9.09 -0.58 -1.58
C SER A 51 -10.38 -1.20 -1.06
N SER A 52 -11.26 -1.55 -1.99
CA SER A 52 -12.37 -2.46 -1.73
C SER A 52 -11.89 -3.90 -1.75
N PRO A 53 -12.73 -4.89 -1.32
CA PRO A 53 -12.32 -6.29 -1.23
C PRO A 53 -11.84 -6.87 -2.55
N GLY A 54 -10.84 -7.75 -2.44
CA GLY A 54 -10.26 -8.46 -3.57
C GLY A 54 -8.94 -9.09 -3.18
N LYS A 55 -8.37 -9.86 -4.09
CA LYS A 55 -7.10 -10.55 -3.87
C LYS A 55 -6.28 -10.52 -5.14
N TRP A 56 -4.99 -10.19 -5.01
CA TRP A 56 -4.09 -10.10 -6.16
C TRP A 56 -2.65 -10.45 -5.77
N ARG A 57 -1.86 -10.79 -6.79
CA ARG A 57 -0.44 -11.07 -6.61
C ARG A 57 0.33 -9.78 -6.49
N ILE A 58 1.31 -9.80 -5.58
CA ILE A 58 2.23 -8.67 -5.41
C ILE A 58 3.67 -9.17 -5.49
N ARG A 59 4.53 -8.28 -5.98
CA ARG A 59 5.97 -8.46 -5.98
C ARG A 59 6.60 -7.10 -5.75
N TYR A 60 7.26 -6.95 -4.62
CA TYR A 60 7.76 -5.64 -4.18
C TYR A 60 9.23 -5.48 -4.56
N SER A 61 9.53 -4.46 -5.38
CA SER A 61 10.90 -3.98 -5.57
C SER A 61 11.28 -2.97 -4.49
N GLU A 62 10.30 -2.37 -3.86
CA GLU A 62 10.44 -1.37 -2.80
C GLU A 62 10.19 -1.99 -1.42
N SER A 63 10.63 -1.30 -0.38
CA SER A 63 10.20 -1.60 0.98
C SER A 63 9.10 -0.62 1.36
N GLU A 64 8.03 -1.11 1.98
CA GLU A 64 6.89 -0.29 2.32
C GLU A 64 6.52 -0.46 3.79
N PHE A 65 6.46 0.68 4.51
CA PHE A 65 5.81 0.72 5.82
C PHE A 65 4.33 0.99 5.62
N CYS A 66 3.48 0.19 6.25
CA CYS A 66 2.04 0.34 6.21
C CYS A 66 1.50 0.56 7.61
N CYS A 67 0.59 1.52 7.76
CA CYS A 67 -0.20 1.69 8.97
C CYS A 67 -1.67 1.57 8.57
N LEU A 68 -2.30 0.45 8.93
CA LEU A 68 -3.67 0.19 8.57
C LEU A 68 -4.61 1.00 9.46
N MET A 69 -5.44 1.83 8.85
CA MET A 69 -6.37 2.69 9.59
C MET A 69 -7.74 2.03 9.73
N THR A 70 -8.23 1.41 8.67
CA THR A 70 -9.53 0.73 8.65
C THR A 70 -9.43 -0.55 7.86
N GLY A 71 -10.35 -1.47 8.10
CA GLY A 71 -10.48 -2.69 7.33
C GLY A 71 -9.61 -3.84 7.84
N ARG A 72 -9.55 -4.89 7.04
CA ARG A 72 -8.74 -6.08 7.34
C ARG A 72 -8.08 -6.56 6.08
N VAL A 73 -6.81 -6.92 6.19
CA VAL A 73 -6.02 -7.41 5.05
C VAL A 73 -5.25 -8.66 5.45
N VAL A 74 -4.94 -9.47 4.44
CA VAL A 74 -4.12 -10.68 4.61
C VAL A 74 -3.00 -10.64 3.58
N LEU A 75 -1.77 -10.84 4.05
CA LEU A 75 -0.63 -11.05 3.17
C LEU A 75 -0.16 -12.48 3.32
N GLN A 76 0.23 -13.10 2.20
CA GLN A 76 0.75 -14.46 2.22
C GLN A 76 1.93 -14.52 1.25
N ASN A 77 3.04 -15.14 1.68
CA ASN A 77 4.20 -15.30 0.82
C ASN A 77 4.13 -16.61 0.03
N LEU A 78 5.11 -16.85 -0.83
CA LEU A 78 5.12 -18.06 -1.66
C LEU A 78 5.30 -19.34 -0.82
N ALA A 79 5.90 -19.23 0.37
CA ALA A 79 6.08 -20.36 1.27
C ALA A 79 4.80 -20.71 2.04
N GLY A 80 3.77 -19.88 1.94
CA GLY A 80 2.50 -20.10 2.62
C GLY A 80 2.40 -19.44 4.00
N ASP A 81 3.41 -18.70 4.44
CA ASP A 81 3.31 -17.91 5.67
C ASP A 81 2.27 -16.82 5.48
N ARG A 82 1.47 -16.61 6.51
CA ARG A 82 0.28 -15.75 6.40
C ARG A 82 0.25 -14.75 7.56
N TRP A 83 -0.02 -13.48 7.21
CA TRP A 83 -0.16 -12.39 8.18
C TRP A 83 -1.50 -11.72 7.96
N GLU A 84 -2.26 -11.52 9.04
CA GLU A 84 -3.53 -10.82 8.99
C GLU A 84 -3.47 -9.59 9.87
N PHE A 85 -3.93 -8.44 9.34
CA PHE A 85 -3.86 -7.16 10.03
C PHE A 85 -5.22 -6.49 10.06
N GLY A 86 -5.50 -5.80 11.17
CA GLY A 86 -6.69 -4.98 11.36
C GLY A 86 -6.32 -3.54 11.71
N PRO A 87 -7.33 -2.71 12.06
CA PRO A 87 -7.11 -1.29 12.34
C PRO A 87 -6.07 -1.07 13.43
N GLY A 88 -5.16 -0.13 13.18
CA GLY A 88 -4.07 0.22 14.11
C GLY A 88 -2.81 -0.58 13.90
N ALA A 89 -2.81 -1.59 13.04
CA ALA A 89 -1.61 -2.40 12.80
C ALA A 89 -0.58 -1.64 11.98
N GLY A 90 0.69 -1.72 12.43
CA GLY A 90 1.82 -1.23 11.65
C GLY A 90 2.68 -2.42 11.23
N PHE A 91 3.11 -2.43 9.96
CA PHE A 91 3.96 -3.51 9.46
C PHE A 91 4.78 -3.03 8.27
N VAL A 92 5.83 -3.78 7.98
CA VAL A 92 6.70 -3.50 6.82
C VAL A 92 6.61 -4.66 5.85
N VAL A 93 6.42 -4.33 4.57
CA VAL A 93 6.59 -5.29 3.47
C VAL A 93 7.97 -5.02 2.88
N PRO A 94 8.96 -5.89 3.13
CA PRO A 94 10.32 -5.64 2.64
C PRO A 94 10.44 -5.81 1.13
N ALA A 95 11.38 -5.11 0.54
CA ALA A 95 11.76 -5.32 -0.86
C ALA A 95 12.10 -6.79 -1.08
N GLY A 96 11.62 -7.33 -2.18
CA GLY A 96 11.77 -8.75 -2.49
C GLY A 96 10.60 -9.62 -2.05
N PHE A 97 9.67 -9.06 -1.29
CA PHE A 97 8.47 -9.83 -0.92
C PHE A 97 7.68 -10.20 -2.18
N GLU A 98 7.28 -11.47 -2.24
CA GLU A 98 6.47 -11.98 -3.33
C GLU A 98 5.38 -12.87 -2.75
N GLY A 99 4.13 -12.64 -3.19
CA GLY A 99 2.99 -13.38 -2.66
C GLY A 99 1.69 -12.74 -3.05
N THR A 100 0.75 -12.66 -2.11
CA THR A 100 -0.57 -12.11 -2.35
C THR A 100 -0.94 -11.09 -1.29
N TRP A 101 -1.76 -10.14 -1.70
CA TRP A 101 -2.43 -9.18 -0.85
C TRP A 101 -3.92 -9.40 -1.02
N GLU A 102 -4.61 -9.58 0.09
CA GLU A 102 -6.06 -9.77 0.09
C GLU A 102 -6.71 -8.74 1.00
N VAL A 103 -7.71 -8.03 0.47
CA VAL A 103 -8.53 -7.11 1.25
C VAL A 103 -9.82 -7.84 1.58
N LEU A 104 -10.06 -8.05 2.88
CA LEU A 104 -11.26 -8.73 3.36
C LEU A 104 -12.40 -7.75 3.60
N GLU A 105 -12.08 -6.53 4.04
CA GLU A 105 -13.03 -5.45 4.28
C GLU A 105 -12.42 -4.17 3.72
N ASP A 106 -13.26 -3.25 3.23
CA ASP A 106 -12.78 -1.95 2.73
C ASP A 106 -11.72 -1.41 3.65
N CYS A 107 -10.55 -1.10 3.11
CA CYS A 107 -9.42 -0.71 3.91
C CYS A 107 -8.82 0.61 3.46
N THR A 108 -8.22 1.30 4.42
CA THR A 108 -7.42 2.50 4.20
C THR A 108 -6.15 2.38 5.01
N LYS A 109 -5.02 2.70 4.40
CA LYS A 109 -3.73 2.71 5.09
C LYS A 109 -2.97 3.98 4.75
N PHE A 110 -2.13 4.41 5.69
CA PHE A 110 -1.02 5.30 5.37
C PHE A 110 0.17 4.45 4.97
N TYR A 111 0.96 4.94 4.02
CA TYR A 111 2.17 4.25 3.57
C TYR A 111 3.35 5.18 3.52
N ALA A 112 4.53 4.61 3.70
CA ALA A 112 5.80 5.22 3.37
C ALA A 112 6.63 4.18 2.64
N ILE A 113 7.11 4.54 1.47
CA ILE A 113 7.79 3.64 0.55
C ILE A 113 9.21 4.14 0.30
N PHE A 114 10.16 3.23 0.37
CA PHE A 114 11.52 3.49 -0.08
C PHE A 114 11.88 2.55 -1.21
N GLU A 115 12.25 3.11 -2.35
CA GLU A 115 12.73 2.34 -3.49
C GLU A 115 14.12 2.82 -3.86
N ALA A 116 15.11 2.01 -3.52
CA ALA A 116 16.50 2.37 -3.80
C ALA A 116 16.75 2.44 -5.31
N ARG A 117 17.53 3.42 -5.72
CA ARG A 117 18.04 3.48 -7.08
C ARG A 117 19.33 2.69 -7.16
N THR A 118 19.49 2.01 -8.26
CA THR A 118 20.73 1.28 -8.55
C THR A 118 21.52 1.95 -9.67
#